data_6703e2b7f7e9ae27b2b89a4165fded23
#
_entry.id   6703e2b7f7e9ae27b2b89a4165fded23
#
_cell.length_a   1.000
_cell.length_b   1.000
_cell.length_c   1.000
_cell.angle_alpha   90.00
_cell.angle_beta   90.00
_cell.angle_gamma   90.00
#
_symmetry.space_group_name_H-M   'P 1'
#
loop_
_entity.id
_entity.type
_entity.pdbx_description
1 polymer ?
#
loop_
_entity_poly.entity_id
_entity_poly.type
_entity_poly.pdbx_seq_one_letter_code
_entity_poly.pdbx_strand_id
1 'polypeptide(L)'
;MVEIILLNGPSSAGKSSIARELKNILDGSGYATDIVSIDDHMLIAKGEEIWEDDVFEAVPSMCQAICRFLDAGKIVIVDHVITSERIFHAMMDAVEGHVTKKVLVNCDPELLLKRESERGDRFIGSAEASYKFLFPKDGYDLII
;
A
#
# COMPACT_ATOMS: atom_id res chain seq x y z
N MET A 1 18.18 2.55 10.52
CA MET A 1 17.75 3.42 9.41
C MET A 1 16.54 2.79 8.72
N VAL A 2 15.49 3.57 8.46
CA VAL A 2 14.29 3.07 7.78
C VAL A 2 14.61 2.72 6.33
N GLU A 3 14.19 1.54 5.90
CA GLU A 3 14.40 1.06 4.52
C GLU A 3 13.08 0.99 3.76
N ILE A 4 11.98 0.67 4.46
CA ILE A 4 10.65 0.54 3.87
C ILE A 4 9.66 1.38 4.68
N ILE A 5 8.85 2.15 3.97
CA ILE A 5 7.71 2.87 4.56
C ILE A 5 6.46 2.25 3.95
N LEU A 6 5.75 1.47 4.74
CA LEU A 6 4.52 0.79 4.32
C LEU A 6 3.33 1.68 4.63
N LEU A 7 2.67 2.15 3.58
CA LEU A 7 1.40 2.85 3.68
C LEU A 7 0.29 1.83 3.49
N ASN A 8 -0.43 1.53 4.55
CA ASN A 8 -1.57 0.63 4.52
C ASN A 8 -2.84 1.40 4.85
N GLY A 9 -3.89 1.11 4.14
CA GLY A 9 -5.16 1.79 4.37
C GLY A 9 -6.19 1.37 3.34
N PRO A 10 -7.45 1.76 3.56
CA PRO A 10 -8.52 1.43 2.63
C PRO A 10 -8.28 2.00 1.24
N SER A 11 -8.87 1.37 0.24
CA SER A 11 -8.92 1.93 -1.12
C SER A 11 -9.53 3.34 -1.06
N SER A 12 -8.97 4.26 -1.83
CA SER A 12 -9.41 5.66 -1.90
C SER A 12 -9.14 6.52 -0.64
N ALA A 13 -8.31 6.04 0.29
CA ALA A 13 -7.91 6.81 1.48
C ALA A 13 -6.89 7.92 1.19
N GLY A 14 -6.32 7.97 -0.02
CA GLY A 14 -5.34 8.98 -0.39
C GLY A 14 -3.88 8.51 -0.31
N LYS A 15 -3.64 7.21 -0.21
CA LYS A 15 -2.29 6.64 -0.09
C LYS A 15 -1.37 7.02 -1.25
N SER A 16 -1.85 6.98 -2.49
CA SER A 16 -1.05 7.32 -3.66
C SER A 16 -0.56 8.77 -3.64
N SER A 17 -1.42 9.69 -3.20
CA SER A 17 -1.06 11.11 -3.06
C SER A 17 -0.03 11.30 -1.96
N ILE A 18 -0.20 10.63 -0.83
CA ILE A 18 0.75 10.66 0.28
C ILE A 18 2.09 10.08 -0.15
N ALA A 19 2.08 8.96 -0.87
CA ALA A 19 3.31 8.33 -1.36
C ALA A 19 4.11 9.27 -2.27
N ARG A 20 3.44 9.95 -3.20
CA ARG A 20 4.10 10.92 -4.10
C ARG A 20 4.69 12.10 -3.33
N GLU A 21 3.93 12.65 -2.40
CA GLU A 21 4.40 13.78 -1.59
C GLU A 21 5.58 13.39 -0.70
N LEU A 22 5.51 12.22 -0.08
CA LEU A 22 6.59 11.69 0.74
C LEU A 22 7.86 11.46 -0.09
N LYS A 23 7.71 10.90 -1.29
CA LYS A 23 8.83 10.74 -2.22
C LYS A 23 9.49 12.08 -2.54
N ASN A 24 8.70 13.10 -2.84
CA ASN A 24 9.22 14.44 -3.14
C ASN A 24 10.00 15.02 -1.96
N ILE A 25 9.48 14.87 -0.76
CA ILE A 25 10.15 15.37 0.46
C ILE A 25 11.47 14.64 0.68
N LEU A 26 11.47 13.32 0.60
CA LEU A 26 12.67 12.51 0.84
C LEU A 26 13.74 12.74 -0.26
N ASP A 27 13.33 12.78 -1.52
CA ASP A 27 14.25 13.06 -2.63
C ASP A 27 14.86 14.46 -2.48
N GLY A 28 14.06 15.44 -2.07
CA GLY A 28 14.52 16.80 -1.81
C GLY A 28 15.48 16.90 -0.63
N SER A 29 15.44 15.92 0.27
CA SER A 29 16.34 15.84 1.44
C SER A 29 17.60 15.01 1.17
N GLY A 30 17.80 14.56 -0.06
CA GLY A 30 18.99 13.82 -0.47
C GLY A 30 18.89 12.30 -0.41
N TYR A 31 17.70 11.75 -0.11
CA TYR A 31 17.47 10.31 -0.12
C TYR A 31 17.05 9.86 -1.52
N ALA A 32 17.50 8.68 -1.94
CA ALA A 32 16.98 8.05 -3.16
C ALA A 32 15.79 7.17 -2.79
N THR A 33 14.65 7.42 -3.40
CA THR A 33 13.40 6.71 -3.07
C THR A 33 12.70 6.21 -4.32
N ASP A 34 11.91 5.16 -4.16
CA ASP A 34 10.97 4.68 -5.17
C ASP A 34 9.65 4.25 -4.52
N ILE A 35 8.59 4.26 -5.30
CA ILE A 35 7.25 3.85 -4.87
C ILE A 35 6.93 2.51 -5.51
N VAL A 36 6.43 1.57 -4.71
CA VAL A 36 5.89 0.29 -5.20
C VAL A 36 4.43 0.22 -4.76
N SER A 37 3.52 0.12 -5.71
CA SER A 37 2.09 0.00 -5.44
C SER A 37 1.60 -1.41 -5.78
N ILE A 38 0.80 -2.00 -4.89
CA ILE A 38 0.21 -3.31 -5.14
C ILE A 38 -0.66 -3.30 -6.39
N ASP A 39 -1.31 -2.18 -6.69
CA ASP A 39 -2.15 -2.05 -7.87
C ASP A 39 -1.39 -2.31 -9.18
N ASP A 40 -0.12 -1.96 -9.23
CA ASP A 40 0.72 -2.15 -10.42
C ASP A 40 1.11 -3.60 -10.65
N HIS A 41 0.87 -4.47 -9.68
CA HIS A 41 1.23 -5.90 -9.73
C HIS A 41 0.01 -6.81 -9.87
N MET A 42 -1.18 -6.26 -9.86
CA MET A 42 -2.41 -7.03 -10.04
C MET A 42 -2.76 -7.16 -11.52
N LEU A 43 -3.20 -8.35 -11.93
CA LEU A 43 -3.61 -8.66 -13.31
C LEU A 43 -5.12 -8.44 -13.47
N ILE A 44 -5.60 -7.26 -13.10
CA ILE A 44 -7.02 -6.92 -13.09
C ILE A 44 -7.22 -5.62 -13.86
N ALA A 45 -8.25 -5.59 -14.73
CA ALA A 45 -8.61 -4.39 -15.44
C ALA A 45 -9.19 -3.33 -14.49
N LYS A 46 -9.03 -2.06 -14.84
CA LYS A 46 -9.63 -0.96 -14.09
C LYS A 46 -11.14 -1.13 -14.00
N GLY A 47 -11.69 -0.88 -12.81
CA GLY A 47 -13.13 -0.97 -12.57
C GLY A 47 -13.64 -2.38 -12.29
N GLU A 48 -12.82 -3.41 -12.40
CA GLU A 48 -13.18 -4.75 -12.00
C GLU A 48 -13.10 -4.94 -10.49
N GLU A 49 -13.89 -5.88 -9.96
CA GLU A 49 -13.88 -6.24 -8.56
C GLU A 49 -12.54 -6.90 -8.20
N ILE A 50 -11.93 -6.42 -7.13
CA ILE A 50 -10.66 -6.95 -6.62
C ILE A 50 -10.96 -7.84 -5.40
N TRP A 51 -10.62 -9.12 -5.52
CA TRP A 51 -10.77 -10.09 -4.45
C TRP A 51 -9.48 -10.22 -3.64
N GLU A 52 -9.59 -10.76 -2.43
CA GLU A 52 -8.43 -11.01 -1.59
C GLU A 52 -7.39 -11.91 -2.27
N ASP A 53 -7.85 -12.92 -3.01
CA ASP A 53 -6.96 -13.80 -3.78
C ASP A 53 -6.15 -13.03 -4.82
N ASP A 54 -6.74 -12.05 -5.47
CA ASP A 54 -6.05 -11.24 -6.49
C ASP A 54 -4.89 -10.46 -5.87
N VAL A 55 -5.12 -9.89 -4.69
CA VAL A 55 -4.08 -9.17 -3.96
C VAL A 55 -3.00 -10.13 -3.49
N PHE A 56 -3.39 -11.27 -2.91
CA PHE A 56 -2.45 -12.27 -2.43
C PHE A 56 -1.53 -12.77 -3.55
N GLU A 57 -2.09 -13.04 -4.73
CA GLU A 57 -1.32 -13.50 -5.88
C GLU A 57 -0.34 -12.44 -6.41
N ALA A 58 -0.62 -11.17 -6.17
CA ALA A 58 0.25 -10.06 -6.60
C ALA A 58 1.42 -9.80 -5.64
N VAL A 59 1.37 -10.31 -4.41
CA VAL A 59 2.39 -10.04 -3.39
C VAL A 59 3.80 -10.47 -3.81
N PRO A 60 4.04 -11.66 -4.38
CA PRO A 60 5.39 -12.05 -4.79
C PRO A 60 6.03 -11.08 -5.79
N SER A 61 5.27 -10.65 -6.81
CA SER A 61 5.76 -9.68 -7.80
C SER A 61 6.07 -8.33 -7.17
N MET A 62 5.21 -7.86 -6.30
CA MET A 62 5.42 -6.61 -5.55
C MET A 62 6.68 -6.69 -4.69
N CYS A 63 6.87 -7.79 -3.97
CA CYS A 63 8.04 -7.97 -3.10
C CYS A 63 9.34 -8.09 -3.90
N GLN A 64 9.32 -8.67 -5.09
CA GLN A 64 10.48 -8.66 -5.98
C GLN A 64 10.88 -7.24 -6.37
N ALA A 65 9.92 -6.37 -6.68
CA ALA A 65 10.18 -4.98 -6.98
C ALA A 65 10.76 -4.24 -5.77
N ILE A 66 10.20 -4.47 -4.59
CA ILE A 66 10.71 -3.88 -3.34
C ILE A 66 12.17 -4.27 -3.13
N CYS A 67 12.49 -5.56 -3.21
CA CYS A 67 13.84 -6.05 -2.98
C CYS A 67 14.84 -5.51 -4.00
N ARG A 68 14.44 -5.35 -5.26
CA ARG A 68 15.32 -4.75 -6.28
C ARG A 68 15.70 -3.32 -5.93
N PHE A 69 14.75 -2.51 -5.45
CA PHE A 69 15.03 -1.14 -5.04
C PHE A 69 15.88 -1.09 -3.78
N LEU A 70 15.62 -1.98 -2.81
CA LEU A 70 16.46 -2.08 -1.62
C LEU A 70 17.90 -2.45 -1.96
N ASP A 71 18.10 -3.37 -2.88
CA ASP A 71 19.44 -3.77 -3.36
C ASP A 71 20.16 -2.62 -4.06
N ALA A 72 19.40 -1.70 -4.67
CA ALA A 72 19.94 -0.47 -5.27
C ALA A 72 20.20 0.65 -4.24
N GLY A 73 20.01 0.39 -2.96
CA GLY A 73 20.25 1.35 -1.89
C GLY A 73 19.15 2.39 -1.69
N LYS A 74 17.97 2.14 -2.22
CA LYS A 74 16.85 3.08 -2.14
C LYS A 74 15.95 2.81 -0.94
N ILE A 75 15.30 3.85 -0.45
CA ILE A 75 14.17 3.73 0.47
C ILE A 75 12.93 3.46 -0.38
N VAL A 76 12.14 2.44 0.00
CA VAL A 76 10.95 2.06 -0.76
C VAL A 76 9.69 2.47 0.00
N ILE A 77 8.85 3.22 -0.68
CA ILE A 77 7.51 3.60 -0.18
C ILE A 77 6.53 2.62 -0.80
N VAL A 78 5.85 1.84 0.03
CA VAL A 78 4.91 0.80 -0.43
C VAL A 78 3.48 1.29 -0.22
N ASP A 79 2.72 1.34 -1.30
CA ASP A 79 1.30 1.69 -1.31
C ASP A 79 0.50 0.39 -1.39
N HIS A 80 -0.11 -0.01 -0.29
CA HIS A 80 -0.76 -1.32 -0.17
C HIS A 80 -2.16 -1.21 0.43
N VAL A 81 -2.99 -2.18 0.11
CA VAL A 81 -4.29 -2.41 0.74
C VAL A 81 -4.31 -3.83 1.26
N ILE A 82 -3.97 -4.00 2.52
CA ILE A 82 -3.85 -5.31 3.15
C ILE A 82 -5.17 -5.64 3.84
N THR A 83 -5.85 -6.69 3.37
CA THR A 83 -7.18 -7.08 3.85
C THR A 83 -7.22 -8.46 4.47
N SER A 84 -6.08 -9.08 4.69
CA SER A 84 -6.02 -10.38 5.35
C SER A 84 -4.68 -10.60 6.05
N GLU A 85 -4.69 -11.50 7.00
CA GLU A 85 -3.50 -11.91 7.73
C GLU A 85 -2.45 -12.53 6.79
N ARG A 86 -2.87 -13.38 5.85
CA ARG A 86 -1.94 -14.04 4.93
C ARG A 86 -1.25 -13.07 3.98
N ILE A 87 -1.94 -12.04 3.53
CA ILE A 87 -1.33 -10.99 2.70
C ILE A 87 -0.26 -10.25 3.51
N PHE A 88 -0.58 -9.88 4.75
CA PHE A 88 0.35 -9.19 5.63
C PHE A 88 1.60 -10.03 5.88
N HIS A 89 1.44 -11.28 6.27
CA HIS A 89 2.58 -12.16 6.57
C HIS A 89 3.41 -12.48 5.33
N ALA A 90 2.78 -12.66 4.17
CA ALA A 90 3.50 -12.88 2.93
C ALA A 90 4.45 -11.74 2.60
N MET A 91 4.01 -10.51 2.79
CA MET A 91 4.85 -9.33 2.60
C MET A 91 5.94 -9.24 3.66
N MET A 92 5.57 -9.33 4.94
CA MET A 92 6.53 -9.15 6.04
C MET A 92 7.62 -10.22 6.03
N ASP A 93 7.27 -11.45 5.68
CA ASP A 93 8.26 -12.53 5.55
C ASP A 93 9.23 -12.26 4.39
N ALA A 94 8.72 -11.75 3.27
CA ALA A 94 9.54 -11.46 2.10
C ALA A 94 10.55 -10.31 2.33
N VAL A 95 10.23 -9.39 3.23
CA VAL A 95 11.10 -8.24 3.57
C VAL A 95 11.74 -8.37 4.94
N GLU A 96 11.76 -9.57 5.50
CA GLU A 96 12.39 -9.85 6.78
C GLU A 96 13.86 -9.39 6.78
N GLY A 97 14.29 -8.81 7.89
CA GLY A 97 15.64 -8.25 8.03
C GLY A 97 15.76 -6.80 7.59
N HIS A 98 14.77 -6.24 6.92
CA HIS A 98 14.72 -4.82 6.53
C HIS A 98 13.89 -4.02 7.52
N VAL A 99 14.34 -2.81 7.84
CA VAL A 99 13.65 -1.93 8.80
C VAL A 99 12.43 -1.32 8.12
N THR A 100 11.25 -1.77 8.53
CA THR A 100 9.97 -1.33 7.98
C THR A 100 9.20 -0.48 8.99
N LYS A 101 8.77 0.70 8.59
CA LYS A 101 7.82 1.53 9.34
C LYS A 101 6.44 1.37 8.73
N LYS A 102 5.47 1.05 9.56
CA LYS A 102 4.07 0.81 9.16
C LYS A 102 3.23 2.02 9.47
N VAL A 103 2.63 2.59 8.45
CA VAL A 103 1.78 3.78 8.54
C VAL A 103 0.35 3.40 8.14
N LEU A 104 -0.60 3.64 9.04
CA LEU A 104 -2.01 3.49 8.71
C LEU A 104 -2.52 4.81 8.13
N VAL A 105 -2.95 4.76 6.88
CA VAL A 105 -3.63 5.90 6.25
C VAL A 105 -5.12 5.67 6.41
N ASN A 106 -5.72 6.39 7.33
CA ASN A 106 -7.13 6.25 7.66
C ASN A 106 -7.97 7.34 6.97
N CYS A 107 -9.26 7.09 6.85
CA CYS A 107 -10.18 8.04 6.26
C CYS A 107 -11.59 7.72 6.75
N ASP A 108 -12.42 8.77 6.88
CA ASP A 108 -13.82 8.60 7.21
C ASP A 108 -14.52 7.73 6.16
N PRO A 109 -15.34 6.74 6.55
CA PRO A 109 -16.02 5.86 5.60
C PRO A 109 -16.88 6.60 4.56
N GLU A 110 -17.56 7.67 4.94
CA GLU A 110 -18.37 8.47 4.01
C GLU A 110 -17.50 9.15 2.95
N LEU A 111 -16.33 9.66 3.36
CA LEU A 111 -15.38 10.29 2.45
C LEU A 111 -14.77 9.25 1.50
N LEU A 112 -14.52 8.04 1.98
CA LEU A 112 -14.05 6.93 1.12
C LEU A 112 -15.04 6.63 0.01
N LEU A 113 -16.33 6.53 0.33
CA LEU A 113 -17.38 6.27 -0.65
C LEU A 113 -17.47 7.38 -1.69
N LYS A 114 -17.38 8.63 -1.25
CA LYS A 114 -17.39 9.78 -2.14
C LYS A 114 -16.19 9.77 -3.08
N ARG A 115 -15.00 9.55 -2.56
CA ARG A 115 -13.76 9.50 -3.36
C ARG A 115 -13.78 8.36 -4.37
N GLU A 116 -14.29 7.19 -3.98
CA GLU A 116 -14.42 6.05 -4.88
C GLU A 116 -15.34 6.36 -6.05
N SER A 117 -16.49 6.97 -5.77
CA SER A 117 -17.45 7.37 -6.79
C SER A 117 -16.85 8.40 -7.77
N GLU A 118 -16.09 9.36 -7.27
CA GLU A 118 -15.44 10.41 -8.07
C GLU A 118 -14.27 9.89 -8.90
N ARG A 119 -13.57 8.85 -8.43
CA ARG A 119 -12.43 8.25 -9.14
C ARG A 119 -12.83 7.64 -10.48
N GLY A 120 -13.93 6.91 -10.50
CA GLY A 120 -14.44 6.26 -11.70
C GLY A 120 -13.63 5.06 -12.23
N ASP A 121 -12.52 4.70 -11.61
CA ASP A 121 -11.64 3.61 -12.04
C ASP A 121 -11.60 2.43 -11.05
N ARG A 122 -12.51 2.44 -10.06
CA ARG A 122 -12.64 1.38 -9.06
C ARG A 122 -14.02 0.76 -9.09
N PHE A 123 -14.10 -0.53 -8.81
CA PHE A 123 -15.35 -1.22 -8.54
C PHE A 123 -16.01 -0.62 -7.30
N ILE A 124 -17.27 -0.19 -7.43
CA ILE A 124 -18.02 0.40 -6.30
C ILE A 124 -18.20 -0.65 -5.20
N GLY A 125 -17.82 -0.30 -3.97
CA GLY A 125 -17.77 -1.20 -2.82
C GLY A 125 -16.36 -1.58 -2.40
N SER A 126 -15.33 -1.34 -3.23
CA SER A 126 -13.93 -1.66 -2.91
C SER A 126 -13.45 -0.90 -1.68
N ALA A 127 -13.80 0.37 -1.56
CA ALA A 127 -13.40 1.20 -0.42
C ALA A 127 -14.01 0.68 0.88
N GLU A 128 -15.31 0.38 0.87
CA GLU A 128 -16.01 -0.15 2.05
C GLU A 128 -15.47 -1.51 2.47
N ALA A 129 -15.28 -2.43 1.53
CA ALA A 129 -14.74 -3.77 1.80
C ALA A 129 -13.32 -3.68 2.37
N SER A 130 -12.45 -2.86 1.78
CA SER A 130 -11.09 -2.70 2.25
C SER A 130 -11.01 -2.02 3.62
N TYR A 131 -11.92 -1.10 3.92
CA TYR A 131 -12.04 -0.50 5.24
C TYR A 131 -12.43 -1.53 6.29
N LYS A 132 -13.45 -2.35 5.98
CA LYS A 132 -14.00 -3.36 6.89
C LYS A 132 -13.00 -4.47 7.23
N PHE A 133 -12.26 -4.94 6.22
CA PHE A 133 -11.36 -6.09 6.34
C PHE A 133 -9.89 -5.72 6.50
N LEU A 134 -9.59 -4.44 6.67
CA LEU A 134 -8.20 -3.98 6.78
C LEU A 134 -7.46 -4.71 7.90
N PHE A 135 -6.26 -5.18 7.58
CA PHE A 135 -5.39 -5.90 8.51
C PHE A 135 -3.95 -5.38 8.41
N PRO A 136 -3.19 -5.25 9.49
CA PRO A 136 -3.62 -5.42 10.88
C PRO A 136 -4.47 -4.24 11.36
N LYS A 137 -5.22 -4.44 12.45
CA LYS A 137 -6.04 -3.38 13.07
C LYS A 137 -5.21 -2.46 13.96
N ASP A 138 -4.06 -2.94 14.44
CA ASP A 138 -3.17 -2.21 15.34
C ASP A 138 -1.69 -2.51 15.03
N GLY A 139 -0.78 -2.00 15.85
CA GLY A 139 0.65 -2.23 15.67
C GLY A 139 1.31 -1.29 14.65
N TYR A 140 0.66 -0.21 14.29
CA TYR A 140 1.24 0.78 13.38
C TYR A 140 2.18 1.73 14.13
N ASP A 141 3.23 2.17 13.44
CA ASP A 141 4.17 3.16 13.96
C ASP A 141 3.58 4.58 13.90
N LEU A 142 2.70 4.83 12.93
CA LEU A 142 2.04 6.11 12.73
C LEU A 142 0.64 5.89 12.14
N ILE A 143 -0.30 6.73 12.58
CA ILE A 143 -1.67 6.77 12.04
C ILE A 143 -1.93 8.19 11.54
N ILE A 144 -2.33 8.31 10.29
CA ILE A 144 -2.63 9.60 9.67
C ILE A 144 -3.99 9.61 8.96
#